data_e53471655d9618a5429115950301ffc9
#
_entry.id   e53471655d9618a5429115950301ffc9
#
_cell.length_a   1.000
_cell.length_b   1.000
_cell.length_c   1.000
_cell.angle_alpha   90.00
_cell.angle_beta   90.00
_cell.angle_gamma   90.00
#
_symmetry.space_group_name_H-M   'P 1'
#
loop_
_entity.id
_entity.type
_entity.pdbx_description
1 polymer ?
#
loop_
_entity_poly.entity_id
_entity_poly.type
_entity_poly.pdbx_seq_one_letter_code
_entity_poly.pdbx_strand_id
1 'polypeptide(L)'
;QVERKYYWAYLPRQTSQSLQVYTTENRWHEVDLTEQGFAEDPRTLSEHIPPMHGLTAAGQTEGNVWYVGYGTRDEFLQLQKRFGDEFKGGIALMRYGANYRGLKVANAEAFGFSGALLYTDAEDDGVGRGVILPDGPFRPSTGIQRGSVFNGHGDPLTPGWAATKDAPRLAAEDAPGMVKIPSLPISSANAH
;
A
#
# COMPACT_ATOMS: atom_id res chain seq x y z
N GLN A 1 -17.28 -37.94 -0.13
CA GLN A 1 -15.92 -38.05 -0.64
C GLN A 1 -15.34 -36.65 -0.76
N VAL A 2 -14.14 -36.41 -0.21
CA VAL A 2 -13.44 -35.10 -0.29
C VAL A 2 -12.32 -35.22 -1.29
N GLU A 3 -12.27 -34.32 -2.29
CA GLU A 3 -11.20 -34.23 -3.28
C GLU A 3 -10.34 -33.01 -2.92
N ARG A 4 -9.00 -33.18 -2.90
CA ARG A 4 -8.05 -32.10 -2.67
C ARG A 4 -7.47 -31.66 -4.00
N LYS A 5 -7.62 -30.35 -4.35
CA LYS A 5 -7.05 -29.75 -5.56
C LYS A 5 -5.92 -28.78 -5.16
N TYR A 6 -4.86 -28.74 -5.98
CA TYR A 6 -3.71 -27.88 -5.78
C TYR A 6 -3.58 -26.90 -6.94
N TYR A 7 -3.21 -25.64 -6.60
CA TYR A 7 -3.03 -24.56 -7.54
C TYR A 7 -1.68 -23.88 -7.31
N TRP A 8 -1.05 -23.40 -8.37
CA TRP A 8 0.23 -22.69 -8.36
C TRP A 8 -0.02 -21.20 -8.63
N ALA A 9 -0.49 -20.49 -7.61
CA ALA A 9 -0.79 -19.07 -7.70
C ALA A 9 0.49 -18.22 -7.63
N TYR A 10 0.47 -17.09 -8.33
CA TYR A 10 1.51 -16.08 -8.23
C TYR A 10 1.34 -15.30 -6.93
N LEU A 11 2.35 -15.35 -6.06
CA LEU A 11 2.33 -14.69 -4.76
C LEU A 11 3.44 -13.65 -4.67
N PRO A 12 3.18 -12.51 -4.01
CA PRO A 12 4.19 -11.50 -3.77
C PRO A 12 5.24 -12.01 -2.79
N ARG A 13 6.51 -11.69 -3.04
CA ARG A 13 7.61 -11.90 -2.11
C ARG A 13 8.33 -10.58 -1.90
N GLN A 14 8.27 -10.07 -0.68
CA GLN A 14 9.04 -8.90 -0.31
C GLN A 14 10.52 -9.27 -0.13
N THR A 15 11.40 -8.46 -0.69
CA THR A 15 12.85 -8.60 -0.55
C THR A 15 13.44 -7.52 0.35
N SER A 16 13.01 -6.28 0.15
CA SER A 16 13.40 -5.13 0.97
C SER A 16 12.40 -3.99 0.79
N GLN A 17 12.36 -3.09 1.75
CA GLN A 17 11.67 -1.80 1.65
C GLN A 17 12.44 -0.77 2.47
N SER A 18 12.39 0.47 2.04
CA SER A 18 12.83 1.64 2.78
C SER A 18 12.01 2.85 2.38
N LEU A 19 11.94 3.80 3.28
CA LEU A 19 11.35 5.11 3.05
C LEU A 19 12.28 6.15 3.64
N GLN A 20 12.66 7.13 2.82
CA GLN A 20 13.47 8.25 3.26
C GLN A 20 12.74 9.56 2.94
N VAL A 21 12.88 10.53 3.82
CA VAL A 21 12.33 11.87 3.65
C VAL A 21 13.46 12.89 3.64
N TYR A 22 13.48 13.73 2.61
CA TYR A 22 14.38 14.87 2.56
C TYR A 22 13.75 16.06 3.29
N THR A 23 14.42 16.54 4.31
CA THR A 23 13.87 17.58 5.18
C THR A 23 14.45 18.96 4.90
N THR A 24 13.85 19.98 5.52
CA THR A 24 14.32 21.37 5.49
C THR A 24 15.72 21.56 6.06
N GLU A 25 16.27 20.57 6.78
CA GLU A 25 17.65 20.53 7.25
C GLU A 25 18.65 20.12 6.16
N ASN A 26 18.19 20.00 4.91
CA ASN A 26 18.98 19.59 3.73
C ASN A 26 19.65 18.21 3.90
N ARG A 27 18.95 17.25 4.49
CA ARG A 27 19.43 15.88 4.66
C ARG A 27 18.30 14.87 4.52
N TRP A 28 18.67 13.66 4.13
CA TRP A 28 17.79 12.50 4.12
C TRP A 28 17.69 11.89 5.52
N HIS A 29 16.46 11.55 5.90
CA HIS A 29 16.16 10.80 7.12
C HIS A 29 15.49 9.50 6.75
N GLU A 30 15.99 8.40 7.29
CA GLU A 30 15.32 7.10 7.20
C GLU A 30 14.08 7.13 8.10
N VAL A 31 12.96 6.68 7.57
CA VAL A 31 11.70 6.56 8.32
C VAL A 31 11.64 5.21 8.99
N ASP A 32 11.46 5.17 10.30
CA ASP A 32 11.24 3.92 11.03
C ASP A 32 9.84 3.39 10.72
N LEU A 33 9.80 2.23 10.06
CA LEU A 33 8.58 1.53 9.67
C LEU A 33 8.17 0.44 10.67
N THR A 34 8.76 0.44 11.86
CA THR A 34 8.47 -0.55 12.91
C THR A 34 7.15 -0.24 13.59
N GLU A 35 6.33 -1.26 13.77
CA GLU A 35 5.09 -1.14 14.56
C GLU A 35 5.38 -1.39 16.04
N GLN A 36 4.65 -0.70 16.91
CA GLN A 36 4.72 -0.90 18.35
C GLN A 36 4.29 -2.31 18.72
N GLY A 37 5.11 -3.00 19.51
CA GLY A 37 4.75 -4.27 20.13
C GLY A 37 4.04 -4.08 21.48
N PHE A 38 3.32 -5.12 21.93
CA PHE A 38 2.54 -5.12 23.17
C PHE A 38 2.93 -6.31 24.04
N ALA A 39 3.10 -6.06 25.34
CA ALA A 39 3.48 -7.10 26.30
C ALA A 39 2.37 -8.15 26.45
N GLU A 40 1.12 -7.80 26.23
CA GLU A 40 -0.06 -8.66 26.27
C GLU A 40 -0.07 -9.70 25.14
N ASP A 41 0.61 -9.43 24.02
CA ASP A 41 0.90 -10.39 22.96
C ASP A 41 2.40 -10.39 22.63
N PRO A 42 3.20 -11.27 23.27
CA PRO A 42 4.65 -11.32 23.07
C PRO A 42 5.12 -11.55 21.63
N ARG A 43 4.25 -12.09 20.75
CA ARG A 43 4.58 -12.26 19.31
C ARG A 43 4.77 -10.91 18.63
N THR A 44 4.04 -9.88 19.07
CA THR A 44 4.19 -8.51 18.55
C THR A 44 5.55 -7.88 18.88
N LEU A 45 6.27 -8.45 19.86
CA LEU A 45 7.61 -7.99 20.24
C LEU A 45 8.73 -8.70 19.47
N SER A 46 8.45 -9.86 18.88
CA SER A 46 9.46 -10.73 18.26
C SER A 46 9.25 -10.98 16.77
N GLU A 47 8.01 -10.90 16.29
CA GLU A 47 7.64 -11.19 14.92
C GLU A 47 7.29 -9.90 14.19
N HIS A 48 8.23 -9.37 13.41
CA HIS A 48 7.98 -8.18 12.59
C HIS A 48 7.67 -8.59 11.15
N ILE A 49 6.42 -8.41 10.76
CA ILE A 49 6.02 -8.51 9.36
C ILE A 49 6.28 -7.15 8.71
N PRO A 50 7.21 -7.05 7.76
CA PRO A 50 7.51 -5.78 7.11
C PRO A 50 6.27 -5.15 6.48
N PRO A 51 6.16 -3.81 6.44
CA PRO A 51 5.08 -3.15 5.71
C PRO A 51 5.19 -3.46 4.23
N MET A 52 4.10 -3.97 3.64
CA MET A 52 4.05 -4.24 2.20
C MET A 52 2.63 -4.16 1.64
N HIS A 53 2.54 -3.76 0.38
CA HIS A 53 1.38 -4.04 -0.46
C HIS A 53 1.66 -5.29 -1.31
N GLY A 54 0.80 -6.29 -1.19
CA GLY A 54 0.88 -7.45 -2.08
C GLY A 54 0.59 -7.06 -3.53
N LEU A 55 1.37 -7.61 -4.46
CA LEU A 55 1.21 -7.38 -5.90
C LEU A 55 1.39 -5.91 -6.34
N THR A 56 2.17 -5.14 -5.59
CA THR A 56 2.70 -3.84 -6.03
C THR A 56 3.87 -4.05 -6.99
N ALA A 57 4.15 -3.08 -7.85
CA ALA A 57 5.37 -3.11 -8.64
C ALA A 57 6.60 -2.99 -7.73
N ALA A 58 7.67 -3.71 -8.10
CA ALA A 58 8.98 -3.50 -7.51
C ALA A 58 9.64 -2.26 -8.14
N GLY A 59 10.43 -1.52 -7.36
CA GLY A 59 11.15 -0.37 -7.88
C GLY A 59 11.55 0.62 -6.80
N GLN A 60 12.26 1.64 -7.22
CA GLN A 60 12.61 2.82 -6.43
C GLN A 60 12.05 4.05 -7.12
N THR A 61 11.59 4.99 -6.34
CA THR A 61 11.09 6.27 -6.84
C THR A 61 11.41 7.38 -5.85
N GLU A 62 11.60 8.56 -6.38
CA GLU A 62 11.84 9.79 -5.62
C GLU A 62 10.98 10.90 -6.23
N GLY A 63 10.44 11.77 -5.40
CA GLY A 63 9.65 12.90 -5.85
C GLY A 63 8.99 13.65 -4.71
N ASN A 64 8.41 14.80 -5.02
CA ASN A 64 7.63 15.57 -4.06
C ASN A 64 6.39 14.80 -3.64
N VAL A 65 6.07 14.86 -2.34
CA VAL A 65 4.87 14.23 -1.79
C VAL A 65 3.66 15.15 -2.02
N TRP A 66 2.59 14.56 -2.52
CA TRP A 66 1.30 15.21 -2.74
C TRP A 66 0.21 14.48 -1.98
N TYR A 67 -0.45 15.18 -1.07
CA TYR A 67 -1.59 14.62 -0.36
C TYR A 67 -2.84 14.63 -1.23
N VAL A 68 -3.47 13.46 -1.40
CA VAL A 68 -4.62 13.25 -2.30
C VAL A 68 -5.81 12.66 -1.54
N GLY A 69 -6.03 13.06 -0.28
CA GLY A 69 -7.17 12.61 0.50
C GLY A 69 -7.31 11.09 0.53
N TYR A 70 -8.47 10.57 0.13
CA TYR A 70 -8.72 9.13 0.01
C TYR A 70 -8.25 8.52 -1.32
N GLY A 71 -7.66 9.29 -2.21
CA GLY A 71 -7.20 8.80 -3.52
C GLY A 71 -8.34 8.32 -4.43
N THR A 72 -9.51 8.92 -4.30
CA THR A 72 -10.61 8.74 -5.24
C THR A 72 -10.29 9.45 -6.56
N ARG A 73 -10.92 9.00 -7.66
CA ARG A 73 -10.74 9.65 -8.95
C ARG A 73 -11.08 11.14 -8.91
N ASP A 74 -12.13 11.51 -8.17
CA ASP A 74 -12.58 12.91 -8.05
C ASP A 74 -11.55 13.77 -7.32
N GLU A 75 -10.89 13.26 -6.28
CA GLU A 75 -9.82 13.98 -5.58
C GLU A 75 -8.60 14.19 -6.49
N PHE A 76 -8.22 13.22 -7.32
CA PHE A 76 -7.19 13.40 -8.34
C PHE A 76 -7.58 14.43 -9.40
N LEU A 77 -8.83 14.44 -9.85
CA LEU A 77 -9.34 15.47 -10.78
C LEU A 77 -9.33 16.88 -10.15
N GLN A 78 -9.66 16.99 -8.86
CA GLN A 78 -9.57 18.25 -8.13
C GLN A 78 -8.11 18.71 -7.99
N LEU A 79 -7.19 17.79 -7.69
CA LEU A 79 -5.76 18.09 -7.65
C LEU A 79 -5.27 18.62 -9.00
N GLN A 80 -5.61 17.92 -10.09
CA GLN A 80 -5.25 18.33 -11.46
C GLN A 80 -5.85 19.68 -11.84
N LYS A 81 -7.11 19.93 -11.48
CA LYS A 81 -7.75 21.23 -11.73
C LYS A 81 -7.03 22.37 -11.02
N ARG A 82 -6.49 22.12 -9.82
CA ARG A 82 -5.83 23.13 -9.00
C ARG A 82 -4.38 23.38 -9.37
N PHE A 83 -3.63 22.33 -9.72
CA PHE A 83 -2.18 22.38 -9.88
C PHE A 83 -1.70 21.96 -11.29
N GLY A 84 -2.63 21.69 -12.21
CA GLY A 84 -2.24 21.22 -13.56
C GLY A 84 -1.51 19.89 -13.48
N ASP A 85 -0.32 19.85 -14.07
CA ASP A 85 0.53 18.66 -14.14
C ASP A 85 1.75 18.70 -13.18
N GLU A 86 1.79 19.65 -12.25
CA GLU A 86 2.93 19.85 -11.33
C GLU A 86 3.23 18.64 -10.44
N PHE A 87 2.22 17.81 -10.15
CA PHE A 87 2.35 16.61 -9.32
C PHE A 87 2.89 15.39 -10.08
N LYS A 88 2.96 15.44 -11.40
CA LYS A 88 3.46 14.30 -12.21
C LYS A 88 4.89 13.94 -11.83
N GLY A 89 5.16 12.65 -11.72
CA GLY A 89 6.42 12.12 -11.22
C GLY A 89 6.59 12.20 -9.70
N GLY A 90 5.65 12.80 -8.98
CA GLY A 90 5.65 12.84 -7.52
C GLY A 90 5.16 11.54 -6.87
N ILE A 91 5.04 11.56 -5.55
CA ILE A 91 4.56 10.46 -4.71
C ILE A 91 3.20 10.84 -4.13
N ALA A 92 2.17 10.04 -4.40
CA ALA A 92 0.84 10.24 -3.86
C ALA A 92 0.75 9.74 -2.41
N LEU A 93 0.48 10.61 -1.45
CA LEU A 93 0.15 10.25 -0.08
C LEU A 93 -1.37 10.23 0.08
N MET A 94 -1.92 9.06 0.46
CA MET A 94 -3.36 8.85 0.53
C MET A 94 -3.74 8.10 1.80
N ARG A 95 -4.91 8.40 2.35
CA ARG A 95 -5.45 7.65 3.47
C ARG A 95 -6.37 6.51 3.02
N TYR A 96 -6.42 5.45 3.82
CA TYR A 96 -7.39 4.37 3.64
C TYR A 96 -8.82 4.88 3.83
N GLY A 97 -9.79 4.17 3.26
CA GLY A 97 -11.20 4.56 3.28
C GLY A 97 -11.73 4.96 1.90
N ALA A 98 -13.01 5.20 1.80
CA ALA A 98 -13.78 5.58 0.62
C ALA A 98 -13.74 4.60 -0.56
N ASN A 99 -12.58 4.07 -0.97
CA ASN A 99 -12.45 3.10 -2.06
C ASN A 99 -11.39 2.02 -1.74
N TYR A 100 -11.34 1.00 -2.58
CA TYR A 100 -10.36 -0.09 -2.47
C TYR A 100 -8.92 0.42 -2.67
N ARG A 101 -7.96 -0.07 -1.85
CA ARG A 101 -6.56 0.39 -1.89
C ARG A 101 -5.88 0.24 -3.25
N GLY A 102 -6.17 -0.82 -3.98
CA GLY A 102 -5.66 -1.03 -5.33
C GLY A 102 -6.12 0.04 -6.32
N LEU A 103 -7.37 0.51 -6.19
CA LEU A 103 -7.88 1.61 -7.01
C LEU A 103 -7.19 2.93 -6.72
N LYS A 104 -6.78 3.18 -5.46
CA LYS A 104 -6.01 4.38 -5.12
C LYS A 104 -4.66 4.40 -5.86
N VAL A 105 -3.94 3.26 -5.83
CA VAL A 105 -2.64 3.14 -6.52
C VAL A 105 -2.83 3.20 -8.04
N ALA A 106 -3.86 2.55 -8.59
CA ALA A 106 -4.17 2.63 -10.01
C ALA A 106 -4.55 4.05 -10.46
N ASN A 107 -5.29 4.79 -9.62
CA ASN A 107 -5.58 6.20 -9.88
C ASN A 107 -4.29 7.04 -9.86
N ALA A 108 -3.43 6.86 -8.86
CA ALA A 108 -2.15 7.57 -8.79
C ALA A 108 -1.31 7.31 -10.07
N GLU A 109 -1.20 6.05 -10.49
CA GLU A 109 -0.55 5.67 -11.75
C GLU A 109 -1.18 6.38 -12.96
N ALA A 110 -2.52 6.33 -13.09
CA ALA A 110 -3.23 6.93 -14.21
C ALA A 110 -3.08 8.45 -14.30
N PHE A 111 -2.88 9.13 -13.16
CA PHE A 111 -2.62 10.56 -13.10
C PHE A 111 -1.12 10.92 -13.20
N GLY A 112 -0.22 9.93 -13.35
CA GLY A 112 1.20 10.15 -13.64
C GLY A 112 2.09 10.28 -12.41
N PHE A 113 1.66 9.80 -11.25
CA PHE A 113 2.53 9.65 -10.08
C PHE A 113 3.53 8.51 -10.29
N SER A 114 4.70 8.63 -9.69
CA SER A 114 5.77 7.63 -9.77
C SER A 114 5.74 6.62 -8.62
N GLY A 115 4.99 6.90 -7.56
CA GLY A 115 4.82 6.03 -6.41
C GLY A 115 3.63 6.43 -5.55
N ALA A 116 3.26 5.56 -4.60
CA ALA A 116 2.14 5.78 -3.70
C ALA A 116 2.43 5.33 -2.28
N LEU A 117 2.07 6.15 -1.31
CA LEU A 117 2.07 5.86 0.12
C LEU A 117 0.63 5.86 0.64
N LEU A 118 0.25 4.83 1.38
CA LEU A 118 -1.07 4.72 1.98
C LEU A 118 -0.97 4.57 3.49
N TYR A 119 -1.78 5.32 4.22
CA TYR A 119 -1.83 5.25 5.67
C TYR A 119 -3.27 5.18 6.20
N THR A 120 -3.43 4.66 7.40
CA THR A 120 -4.71 4.71 8.11
C THR A 120 -4.75 5.98 8.94
N ASP A 121 -5.69 6.88 8.63
CA ASP A 121 -5.83 8.12 9.39
C ASP A 121 -6.35 7.84 10.81
N ALA A 122 -5.77 8.49 11.81
CA ALA A 122 -6.14 8.31 13.21
C ALA A 122 -7.60 8.71 13.52
N GLU A 123 -8.20 9.59 12.69
CA GLU A 123 -9.62 9.94 12.79
C GLU A 123 -10.54 8.84 12.24
N ASP A 124 -10.06 8.05 11.25
CA ASP A 124 -10.85 6.97 10.64
C ASP A 124 -10.73 5.65 11.43
N ASP A 125 -9.53 5.34 11.96
CA ASP A 125 -9.24 4.12 12.73
C ASP A 125 -8.05 4.36 13.68
N GLY A 126 -8.30 5.04 14.80
CA GLY A 126 -7.28 5.35 15.80
C GLY A 126 -7.85 6.17 16.95
N VAL A 127 -7.04 7.04 17.52
CA VAL A 127 -7.38 7.86 18.71
C VAL A 127 -8.63 8.73 18.51
N GLY A 128 -8.94 9.13 17.29
CA GLY A 128 -10.17 9.88 16.96
C GLY A 128 -11.45 9.04 17.08
N ARG A 129 -11.34 7.71 17.13
CA ARG A 129 -12.48 6.78 17.25
C ARG A 129 -12.67 6.26 18.67
N GLY A 130 -11.64 6.29 19.51
CA GLY A 130 -11.70 5.84 20.89
C GLY A 130 -10.37 5.30 21.41
N VAL A 131 -10.45 4.43 22.43
CA VAL A 131 -9.26 3.88 23.10
C VAL A 131 -8.52 2.92 22.17
N ILE A 132 -7.22 3.12 22.03
CA ILE A 132 -6.34 2.31 21.18
C ILE A 132 -5.82 1.07 21.92
N LEU A 133 -5.27 0.11 21.16
CA LEU A 133 -4.57 -1.04 21.74
C LEU A 133 -3.41 -0.58 22.67
N PRO A 134 -3.15 -1.31 23.79
CA PRO A 134 -3.81 -2.56 24.21
C PRO A 134 -5.13 -2.35 24.97
N ASP A 135 -5.44 -1.14 25.43
CA ASP A 135 -6.57 -0.85 26.33
C ASP A 135 -7.92 -0.80 25.61
N GLY A 136 -7.94 -0.71 24.28
CA GLY A 136 -9.14 -0.65 23.46
C GLY A 136 -8.93 -1.25 22.07
N PRO A 137 -9.97 -1.24 21.20
CA PRO A 137 -9.94 -1.94 19.93
C PRO A 137 -9.33 -1.15 18.77
N PHE A 138 -9.04 0.15 18.94
CA PHE A 138 -8.61 0.98 17.84
C PHE A 138 -7.10 0.91 17.60
N ARG A 139 -6.69 1.31 16.40
CA ARG A 139 -5.32 1.21 15.91
C ARG A 139 -4.38 2.18 16.63
N PRO A 140 -3.22 1.72 17.10
CA PRO A 140 -2.16 2.63 17.57
C PRO A 140 -1.56 3.41 16.39
N SER A 141 -0.95 4.56 16.68
CA SER A 141 -0.40 5.45 15.65
C SER A 141 0.69 4.80 14.77
N THR A 142 1.38 3.78 15.28
CA THR A 142 2.40 3.01 14.54
C THR A 142 1.82 1.87 13.72
N GLY A 143 0.52 1.55 13.88
CA GLY A 143 -0.11 0.41 13.20
C GLY A 143 -0.21 0.62 11.70
N ILE A 144 0.17 -0.41 10.93
CA ILE A 144 0.23 -0.38 9.46
C ILE A 144 -0.78 -1.35 8.86
N GLN A 145 -1.64 -0.85 7.99
CA GLN A 145 -2.59 -1.69 7.26
C GLN A 145 -1.96 -2.24 5.98
N ARG A 146 -1.73 -3.54 5.94
CA ARG A 146 -1.23 -4.28 4.77
C ARG A 146 -2.37 -4.71 3.86
N GLY A 147 -2.03 -5.26 2.69
CA GLY A 147 -2.98 -5.88 1.78
C GLY A 147 -2.56 -5.79 0.32
N SER A 148 -3.27 -6.50 -0.55
CA SER A 148 -3.01 -6.47 -1.99
C SER A 148 -3.52 -5.18 -2.64
N VAL A 149 -2.77 -4.69 -3.63
CA VAL A 149 -3.18 -3.58 -4.52
C VAL A 149 -3.58 -4.09 -5.91
N PHE A 150 -3.75 -5.39 -6.07
CA PHE A 150 -4.21 -5.99 -7.31
C PHE A 150 -5.68 -5.63 -7.60
N ASN A 151 -5.95 -5.12 -8.78
CA ASN A 151 -7.28 -4.69 -9.24
C ASN A 151 -7.94 -5.77 -10.11
N GLY A 152 -7.93 -7.01 -9.64
CA GLY A 152 -8.51 -8.16 -10.34
C GLY A 152 -8.98 -9.24 -9.37
N HIS A 153 -9.37 -10.37 -9.92
CA HIS A 153 -9.83 -11.54 -9.18
C HIS A 153 -8.95 -12.76 -9.49
N GLY A 154 -8.69 -13.58 -8.48
CA GLY A 154 -7.92 -14.82 -8.64
C GLY A 154 -6.43 -14.57 -8.80
N ASP A 155 -5.76 -15.46 -9.52
CA ASP A 155 -4.34 -15.36 -9.81
C ASP A 155 -4.09 -14.39 -10.98
N PRO A 156 -3.25 -13.36 -10.82
CA PRO A 156 -3.02 -12.35 -11.87
C PRO A 156 -2.43 -12.93 -13.16
N LEU A 157 -1.67 -14.04 -13.09
CA LEU A 157 -1.05 -14.63 -14.26
C LEU A 157 -1.92 -15.63 -15.00
N THR A 158 -3.08 -16.02 -14.42
CA THR A 158 -4.05 -16.91 -15.04
C THR A 158 -5.46 -16.31 -15.01
N PRO A 159 -5.66 -15.10 -15.60
CA PRO A 159 -6.95 -14.41 -15.53
C PRO A 159 -8.03 -15.18 -16.30
N GLY A 160 -9.02 -15.72 -15.56
CA GLY A 160 -10.15 -16.44 -16.15
C GLY A 160 -9.96 -17.96 -16.29
N TRP A 161 -8.82 -18.53 -15.90
CA TRP A 161 -8.61 -19.99 -15.85
C TRP A 161 -7.85 -20.42 -14.59
N ALA A 162 -7.92 -21.72 -14.29
CA ALA A 162 -7.32 -22.27 -13.09
C ALA A 162 -5.78 -22.29 -13.17
N ALA A 163 -5.09 -21.83 -12.14
CA ALA A 163 -3.63 -21.84 -12.01
C ALA A 163 -3.10 -23.25 -11.70
N THR A 164 -3.41 -24.24 -12.54
CA THR A 164 -2.87 -25.61 -12.43
C THR A 164 -1.38 -25.60 -12.74
N LYS A 165 -0.67 -26.71 -12.44
CA LYS A 165 0.79 -26.81 -12.61
C LYS A 165 1.24 -26.43 -14.03
N ASP A 166 0.55 -26.92 -15.03
CA ASP A 166 0.92 -26.77 -16.44
C ASP A 166 0.04 -25.72 -17.18
N ALA A 167 -0.72 -24.91 -16.45
CA ALA A 167 -1.53 -23.85 -17.05
C ALA A 167 -0.66 -22.80 -17.74
N PRO A 168 -1.05 -22.28 -18.90
CA PRO A 168 -0.37 -21.13 -19.50
C PRO A 168 -0.50 -19.92 -18.58
N ARG A 169 0.56 -19.13 -18.50
CA ARG A 169 0.62 -17.92 -17.68
C ARG A 169 1.00 -16.71 -18.51
N LEU A 170 0.39 -15.58 -18.17
CA LEU A 170 0.83 -14.29 -18.69
C LEU A 170 2.18 -13.90 -18.07
N ALA A 171 2.94 -13.05 -18.74
CA ALA A 171 4.02 -12.31 -18.11
C ALA A 171 3.43 -11.34 -17.06
N ALA A 172 4.15 -11.08 -15.98
CA ALA A 172 3.63 -10.23 -14.90
C ALA A 172 3.33 -8.80 -15.35
N GLU A 173 4.12 -8.27 -16.29
CA GLU A 173 3.93 -6.96 -16.91
C GLU A 173 2.68 -6.85 -17.77
N ASP A 174 2.17 -7.98 -18.29
CA ASP A 174 0.97 -8.07 -19.12
C ASP A 174 -0.28 -8.45 -18.32
N ALA A 175 -0.14 -8.77 -17.04
CA ALA A 175 -1.24 -9.22 -16.21
C ALA A 175 -2.24 -8.07 -15.95
N PRO A 176 -3.52 -8.23 -16.34
CA PRO A 176 -4.50 -7.17 -16.13
C PRO A 176 -4.75 -6.92 -14.65
N GLY A 177 -4.90 -5.65 -14.26
CA GLY A 177 -5.15 -5.26 -12.88
C GLY A 177 -3.91 -5.14 -11.99
N MET A 178 -2.72 -5.47 -12.50
CA MET A 178 -1.46 -5.16 -11.83
C MET A 178 -1.13 -3.67 -11.97
N VAL A 179 -0.73 -3.05 -10.87
CA VAL A 179 -0.22 -1.66 -10.85
C VAL A 179 1.24 -1.64 -11.26
N LYS A 180 1.69 -0.58 -11.95
CA LYS A 180 3.04 -0.45 -12.49
C LYS A 180 3.94 0.50 -11.70
N ILE A 181 3.40 1.17 -10.69
CA ILE A 181 4.18 2.02 -9.77
C ILE A 181 4.35 1.32 -8.42
N PRO A 182 5.49 1.52 -7.72
CA PRO A 182 5.68 1.01 -6.38
C PRO A 182 4.73 1.68 -5.40
N SER A 183 4.27 0.91 -4.40
CA SER A 183 3.47 1.44 -3.31
C SER A 183 3.85 0.82 -1.97
N LEU A 184 3.76 1.61 -0.90
CA LEU A 184 4.10 1.20 0.44
C LEU A 184 3.01 1.64 1.43
N PRO A 185 2.49 0.74 2.29
CA PRO A 185 1.67 1.15 3.41
C PRO A 185 2.58 1.69 4.52
N ILE A 186 2.16 2.77 5.15
CA ILE A 186 2.85 3.38 6.30
C ILE A 186 1.87 3.59 7.45
N SER A 187 2.39 3.89 8.62
CA SER A 187 1.58 4.23 9.79
C SER A 187 1.08 5.68 9.75
N SER A 188 0.11 6.04 10.58
CA SER A 188 -0.29 7.44 10.73
C SER A 188 0.84 8.29 11.33
N ALA A 189 1.65 7.72 12.22
CA ALA A 189 2.81 8.39 12.77
C ALA A 189 3.88 8.72 11.71
N ASN A 190 3.98 7.92 10.65
CA ASN A 190 4.91 8.19 9.54
C ASN A 190 4.33 9.17 8.49
N ALA A 191 3.01 9.36 8.49
CA ALA A 191 2.34 10.22 7.51
C ALA A 191 2.27 11.71 7.93
N HIS A 192 2.48 11.99 9.20
CA HIS A 192 2.46 13.32 9.83
C HIS A 192 3.85 13.79 10.22
#